data_c9f67fcea55dff13e201b47c898d2de2
#
_entry.id   c9f67fcea55dff13e201b47c898d2de2
#
_cell.length_a   1.000
_cell.length_b   1.000
_cell.length_c   1.000
_cell.angle_alpha   90.00
_cell.angle_beta   90.00
_cell.angle_gamma   90.00
#
_symmetry.space_group_name_H-M   'P 1'
#
loop_
_entity.id
_entity.type
_entity.pdbx_description
1 polymer ?
#
loop_
_entity_poly.entity_id
_entity_poly.type
_entity_poly.pdbx_seq_one_letter_code
_entity_poly.pdbx_strand_id
1 'polypeptide(L)'
;LMSLDWWSVLWKKFLAGFLAISSGLMLGREGPSIQLGAVGGKGLAKWLKLSPVEERVLIASGAAAGLAAAFNAPIAGLLFVVEEVYRHFSKLFWISTLVASLVANFVSLVIFGLTPVLDMPDNIPAMQLEQYWIYLLMGLFLGISGYVYEKVVLYMPDLYKKIGKILHLSPNYYPAVAFVFIIPLGYFLPQILGGGNQLILSLHSQNYLLTSLIAFFLIRFVWSMVSYGSGLPGGIFLPILALGSLLGAIVGNICVQFGLVSWNQFPIFIILGMSGYFGAISKAPLTAMILVTEMVGDIRNLMPLAIVTL
;
A
#
# COMPACT_ATOMS: atom_id res chain seq x y z
N LEU A 1 -8.66 2.93 22.79
CA LEU A 1 -9.53 1.97 22.07
C LEU A 1 -10.68 1.41 22.93
N MET A 2 -10.62 1.52 24.25
CA MET A 2 -11.58 0.85 25.16
C MET A 2 -12.99 1.44 25.17
N SER A 3 -13.22 2.69 24.79
CA SER A 3 -14.54 3.35 24.82
C SER A 3 -15.22 3.56 23.48
N LEU A 4 -14.63 3.10 22.37
CA LEU A 4 -15.18 3.31 21.02
C LEU A 4 -16.40 2.40 20.80
N ASP A 5 -17.52 3.01 20.41
CA ASP A 5 -18.66 2.28 19.88
C ASP A 5 -18.30 1.70 18.51
N TRP A 6 -18.03 0.37 18.51
CA TRP A 6 -17.57 -0.36 17.34
C TRP A 6 -18.55 -0.25 16.17
N TRP A 7 -19.87 -0.26 16.44
CA TRP A 7 -20.89 -0.19 15.41
C TRP A 7 -20.90 1.18 14.69
N SER A 8 -20.88 2.26 15.47
CA SER A 8 -20.82 3.62 14.92
C SER A 8 -19.54 3.86 14.12
N VAL A 9 -18.39 3.35 14.58
CA VAL A 9 -17.12 3.48 13.87
C VAL A 9 -17.13 2.68 12.58
N LEU A 10 -17.68 1.47 12.57
CA LEU A 10 -17.78 0.61 11.39
C LEU A 10 -18.49 1.32 10.25
N TRP A 11 -19.71 1.81 10.49
CA TRP A 11 -20.51 2.48 9.45
C TRP A 11 -19.89 3.80 8.98
N LYS A 12 -19.41 4.62 9.91
CA LYS A 12 -18.78 5.91 9.56
C LYS A 12 -17.53 5.70 8.71
N LYS A 13 -16.69 4.73 9.07
CA LYS A 13 -15.47 4.41 8.32
C LYS A 13 -15.77 3.79 6.97
N PHE A 14 -16.78 2.92 6.90
CA PHE A 14 -17.22 2.34 5.64
C PHE A 14 -17.69 3.42 4.65
N LEU A 15 -18.65 4.25 5.06
CA LEU A 15 -19.23 5.28 4.17
C LEU A 15 -18.20 6.34 3.79
N ALA A 16 -17.44 6.86 4.76
CA ALA A 16 -16.45 7.89 4.48
C ALA A 16 -15.28 7.35 3.64
N GLY A 17 -14.82 6.11 3.87
CA GLY A 17 -13.81 5.45 3.06
C GLY A 17 -14.30 5.18 1.63
N PHE A 18 -15.53 4.71 1.49
CA PHE A 18 -16.15 4.51 0.18
C PHE A 18 -16.21 5.80 -0.63
N LEU A 19 -16.70 6.89 -0.04
CA LEU A 19 -16.77 8.20 -0.70
C LEU A 19 -15.39 8.76 -1.04
N ALA A 20 -14.42 8.63 -0.14
CA ALA A 20 -13.06 9.13 -0.37
C ALA A 20 -12.35 8.39 -1.50
N ILE A 21 -12.48 7.05 -1.57
CA ILE A 21 -11.83 6.25 -2.59
C ILE A 21 -12.53 6.40 -3.95
N SER A 22 -13.86 6.37 -3.98
CA SER A 22 -14.65 6.48 -5.22
C SER A 22 -14.51 7.85 -5.89
N SER A 23 -14.12 8.89 -5.14
CA SER A 23 -13.87 10.22 -5.70
C SER A 23 -12.57 10.33 -6.50
N GLY A 24 -11.74 9.29 -6.54
CA GLY A 24 -10.48 9.28 -7.26
C GLY A 24 -9.29 9.87 -6.50
N LEU A 25 -9.45 10.22 -5.21
CA LEU A 25 -8.33 10.63 -4.36
C LEU A 25 -7.24 9.56 -4.34
N MET A 26 -6.00 9.99 -4.22
CA MET A 26 -4.84 9.06 -4.16
C MET A 26 -4.76 8.41 -2.78
N LEU A 27 -5.76 7.62 -2.47
CA LEU A 27 -5.94 6.87 -1.25
C LEU A 27 -6.17 5.40 -1.58
N GLY A 28 -5.61 4.53 -0.77
CA GLY A 28 -5.78 3.08 -0.90
C GLY A 28 -6.95 2.56 -0.08
N ARG A 29 -7.48 1.44 -0.50
CA ARG A 29 -8.60 0.73 0.15
C ARG A 29 -8.18 -0.03 1.41
N GLU A 30 -6.90 -0.33 1.56
CA GLU A 30 -6.35 -1.17 2.62
C GLU A 30 -6.52 -0.57 4.02
N GLY A 31 -6.30 0.73 4.19
CA GLY A 31 -6.48 1.40 5.47
C GLY A 31 -7.90 1.23 6.03
N PRO A 32 -8.94 1.59 5.28
CA PRO A 32 -10.31 1.30 5.65
C PRO A 32 -10.59 -0.18 5.88
N SER A 33 -10.09 -1.09 5.02
CA SER A 33 -10.31 -2.54 5.16
C SER A 33 -9.71 -3.11 6.45
N ILE A 34 -8.46 -2.74 6.79
CA ILE A 34 -7.81 -3.10 8.05
C ILE A 34 -8.65 -2.62 9.25
N GLN A 35 -9.11 -1.36 9.20
CA GLN A 35 -9.89 -0.78 10.28
C GLN A 35 -11.27 -1.43 10.42
N LEU A 36 -11.95 -1.71 9.31
CA LEU A 36 -13.24 -2.43 9.31
C LEU A 36 -13.11 -3.84 9.88
N GLY A 37 -12.06 -4.57 9.47
CA GLY A 37 -11.75 -5.89 10.02
C GLY A 37 -11.46 -5.84 11.52
N ALA A 38 -10.61 -4.89 11.96
CA ALA A 38 -10.28 -4.71 13.37
C ALA A 38 -11.52 -4.39 14.23
N VAL A 39 -12.40 -3.50 13.73
CA VAL A 39 -13.64 -3.13 14.41
C VAL A 39 -14.64 -4.27 14.42
N GLY A 40 -14.71 -5.06 13.34
CA GLY A 40 -15.49 -6.30 13.27
C GLY A 40 -15.04 -7.32 14.32
N GLY A 41 -13.71 -7.53 14.44
CA GLY A 41 -13.12 -8.37 15.48
C GLY A 41 -13.47 -7.90 16.90
N LYS A 42 -13.45 -6.56 17.13
CA LYS A 42 -13.89 -5.97 18.40
C LYS A 42 -15.38 -6.22 18.68
N GLY A 43 -16.23 -6.07 17.65
CA GLY A 43 -17.65 -6.35 17.76
C GLY A 43 -17.93 -7.78 18.15
N LEU A 44 -17.25 -8.73 17.50
CA LEU A 44 -17.34 -10.16 17.79
C LEU A 44 -16.89 -10.49 19.23
N ALA A 45 -15.77 -9.93 19.67
CA ALA A 45 -15.26 -10.11 21.03
C ALA A 45 -16.27 -9.63 22.08
N LYS A 46 -16.90 -8.48 21.87
CA LYS A 46 -17.95 -7.96 22.75
C LYS A 46 -19.20 -8.84 22.77
N TRP A 47 -19.62 -9.32 21.59
CA TRP A 47 -20.78 -10.21 21.49
C TRP A 47 -20.57 -11.54 22.23
N LEU A 48 -19.34 -12.11 22.12
CA LEU A 48 -18.93 -13.34 22.80
C LEU A 48 -18.51 -13.11 24.27
N LYS A 49 -18.49 -11.87 24.76
CA LYS A 49 -18.08 -11.48 26.12
C LYS A 49 -16.67 -12.01 26.48
N LEU A 50 -15.73 -11.88 25.57
CA LEU A 50 -14.37 -12.39 25.73
C LEU A 50 -13.55 -11.52 26.70
N SER A 51 -12.47 -12.10 27.21
CA SER A 51 -11.50 -11.39 28.04
C SER A 51 -10.76 -10.29 27.24
N PRO A 52 -10.18 -9.29 27.92
CA PRO A 52 -9.43 -8.21 27.24
C PRO A 52 -8.25 -8.71 26.41
N VAL A 53 -7.67 -9.86 26.76
CA VAL A 53 -6.57 -10.48 25.98
C VAL A 53 -7.09 -11.07 24.68
N GLU A 54 -8.17 -11.83 24.77
CA GLU A 54 -8.84 -12.43 23.59
C GLU A 54 -9.43 -11.35 22.67
N GLU A 55 -10.00 -10.27 23.22
CA GLU A 55 -10.45 -9.11 22.44
C GLU A 55 -9.31 -8.54 21.59
N ARG A 56 -8.11 -8.36 22.17
CA ARG A 56 -6.95 -7.87 21.43
C ARG A 56 -6.55 -8.81 20.29
N VAL A 57 -6.58 -10.12 20.53
CA VAL A 57 -6.29 -11.14 19.51
C VAL A 57 -7.29 -11.05 18.36
N LEU A 58 -8.60 -10.95 18.66
CA LEU A 58 -9.63 -10.85 17.62
C LEU A 58 -9.55 -9.53 16.84
N ILE A 59 -9.23 -8.40 17.48
CA ILE A 59 -9.00 -7.12 16.80
C ILE A 59 -7.84 -7.26 15.81
N ALA A 60 -6.74 -7.85 16.23
CA ALA A 60 -5.56 -8.05 15.40
C ALA A 60 -5.84 -9.04 14.25
N SER A 61 -6.50 -10.16 14.55
CA SER A 61 -6.92 -11.14 13.52
C SER A 61 -7.87 -10.52 12.49
N GLY A 62 -8.80 -9.67 12.95
CA GLY A 62 -9.69 -8.93 12.06
C GLY A 62 -8.92 -7.92 11.18
N ALA A 63 -7.92 -7.24 11.73
CA ALA A 63 -7.05 -6.33 10.96
C ALA A 63 -6.31 -7.08 9.85
N ALA A 64 -5.71 -8.23 10.17
CA ALA A 64 -5.03 -9.10 9.20
C ALA A 64 -5.99 -9.62 8.12
N ALA A 65 -7.19 -10.03 8.51
CA ALA A 65 -8.24 -10.48 7.60
C ALA A 65 -8.65 -9.36 6.62
N GLY A 66 -8.77 -8.12 7.11
CA GLY A 66 -9.07 -6.95 6.28
C GLY A 66 -7.97 -6.65 5.26
N LEU A 67 -6.69 -6.78 5.64
CA LEU A 67 -5.57 -6.63 4.72
C LEU A 67 -5.53 -7.76 3.70
N ALA A 68 -5.68 -9.01 4.15
CA ALA A 68 -5.69 -10.20 3.30
C ALA A 68 -6.77 -10.11 2.21
N ALA A 69 -7.99 -9.74 2.57
CA ALA A 69 -9.07 -9.56 1.61
C ALA A 69 -8.85 -8.39 0.63
N ALA A 70 -8.20 -7.30 1.09
CA ALA A 70 -7.96 -6.14 0.24
C ALA A 70 -6.90 -6.39 -0.85
N PHE A 71 -5.89 -7.22 -0.55
CA PHE A 71 -4.75 -7.44 -1.43
C PHE A 71 -4.64 -8.86 -1.99
N ASN A 72 -5.56 -9.74 -1.66
CA ASN A 72 -5.46 -11.17 -1.98
C ASN A 72 -4.14 -11.78 -1.44
N ALA A 73 -3.76 -11.37 -0.22
CA ALA A 73 -2.45 -11.64 0.37
C ALA A 73 -2.58 -12.11 1.83
N PRO A 74 -2.95 -13.39 2.06
CA PRO A 74 -3.23 -13.89 3.40
C PRO A 74 -1.99 -14.00 4.29
N ILE A 75 -0.83 -14.36 3.74
CA ILE A 75 0.41 -14.47 4.52
C ILE A 75 0.93 -13.06 4.87
N ALA A 76 0.87 -12.13 3.93
CA ALA A 76 1.23 -10.75 4.19
C ALA A 76 0.30 -10.10 5.23
N GLY A 77 -0.99 -10.43 5.24
CA GLY A 77 -1.93 -9.99 6.27
C GLY A 77 -1.53 -10.41 7.67
N LEU A 78 -1.12 -11.68 7.83
CA LEU A 78 -0.56 -12.19 9.08
C LEU A 78 0.72 -11.44 9.46
N LEU A 79 1.70 -11.36 8.54
CA LEU A 79 3.00 -10.76 8.79
C LEU A 79 2.89 -9.28 9.17
N PHE A 80 2.02 -8.53 8.49
CA PHE A 80 1.76 -7.14 8.81
C PHE A 80 1.35 -6.94 10.28
N VAL A 81 0.44 -7.76 10.76
CA VAL A 81 -0.02 -7.62 12.15
C VAL A 81 1.06 -8.06 13.14
N VAL A 82 1.87 -9.05 12.80
CA VAL A 82 3.00 -9.51 13.62
C VAL A 82 4.12 -8.46 13.66
N GLU A 83 4.49 -7.92 12.51
CA GLU A 83 5.65 -7.04 12.35
C GLU A 83 5.34 -5.61 12.80
N GLU A 84 4.15 -5.09 12.45
CA GLU A 84 3.77 -3.69 12.69
C GLU A 84 2.89 -3.48 13.91
N VAL A 85 1.91 -4.36 14.13
CA VAL A 85 0.84 -4.06 15.10
C VAL A 85 1.11 -4.66 16.47
N TYR A 86 1.45 -5.94 16.53
CA TYR A 86 1.47 -6.67 17.80
C TYR A 86 2.87 -6.84 18.38
N ARG A 87 3.88 -6.98 17.54
CA ARG A 87 5.32 -7.14 17.89
C ARG A 87 5.62 -8.21 18.96
N HIS A 88 4.69 -9.12 19.19
CA HIS A 88 4.82 -10.24 20.12
C HIS A 88 4.37 -11.53 19.49
N PHE A 89 5.11 -12.61 19.79
CA PHE A 89 4.83 -13.96 19.32
C PHE A 89 4.08 -14.75 20.38
N SER A 90 2.80 -15.08 20.14
CA SER A 90 2.14 -16.16 20.86
C SER A 90 1.54 -17.16 19.87
N LYS A 91 1.58 -18.44 20.20
CA LYS A 91 1.09 -19.52 19.33
C LYS A 91 -0.40 -19.34 18.97
N LEU A 92 -1.21 -18.97 19.96
CA LEU A 92 -2.65 -18.72 19.75
C LEU A 92 -2.88 -17.54 18.79
N PHE A 93 -2.13 -16.46 18.99
CA PHE A 93 -2.20 -15.26 18.14
C PHE A 93 -1.87 -15.59 16.68
N TRP A 94 -0.78 -16.33 16.44
CA TRP A 94 -0.36 -16.72 15.11
C TRP A 94 -1.42 -17.54 14.38
N ILE A 95 -1.93 -18.60 15.04
CA ILE A 95 -2.91 -19.50 14.44
C ILE A 95 -4.22 -18.76 14.15
N SER A 96 -4.73 -17.98 15.11
CA SER A 96 -6.00 -17.25 14.93
C SER A 96 -5.90 -16.21 13.83
N THR A 97 -4.78 -15.48 13.74
CA THR A 97 -4.55 -14.46 12.72
C THR A 97 -4.39 -15.09 11.34
N LEU A 98 -3.66 -16.20 11.23
CA LEU A 98 -3.50 -16.94 9.97
C LEU A 98 -4.83 -17.48 9.46
N VAL A 99 -5.60 -18.14 10.33
CA VAL A 99 -6.92 -18.67 9.97
C VAL A 99 -7.86 -17.55 9.53
N ALA A 100 -7.90 -16.43 10.26
CA ALA A 100 -8.74 -15.29 9.90
C ALA A 100 -8.34 -14.69 8.51
N SER A 101 -7.04 -14.56 8.25
CA SER A 101 -6.52 -14.09 6.95
C SER A 101 -6.87 -15.03 5.80
N LEU A 102 -6.67 -16.34 6.00
CA LEU A 102 -6.98 -17.35 4.98
C LEU A 102 -8.48 -17.42 4.67
N VAL A 103 -9.33 -17.40 5.69
CA VAL A 103 -10.79 -17.42 5.51
C VAL A 103 -11.27 -16.15 4.80
N ALA A 104 -10.78 -14.98 5.21
CA ALA A 104 -11.13 -13.71 4.56
C ALA A 104 -10.68 -13.67 3.10
N ASN A 105 -9.48 -14.15 2.82
CA ASN A 105 -8.98 -14.28 1.47
C ASN A 105 -9.80 -15.26 0.63
N PHE A 106 -10.14 -16.42 1.18
CA PHE A 106 -10.99 -17.40 0.50
C PHE A 106 -12.34 -16.80 0.12
N VAL A 107 -13.00 -16.10 1.05
CA VAL A 107 -14.27 -15.41 0.76
C VAL A 107 -14.07 -14.35 -0.34
N SER A 108 -12.99 -13.58 -0.30
CA SER A 108 -12.65 -12.61 -1.33
C SER A 108 -12.49 -13.26 -2.72
N LEU A 109 -11.78 -14.39 -2.79
CA LEU A 109 -11.59 -15.15 -4.03
C LEU A 109 -12.90 -15.71 -4.59
N VAL A 110 -13.80 -16.18 -3.73
CA VAL A 110 -15.13 -16.66 -4.17
C VAL A 110 -15.97 -15.54 -4.80
N ILE A 111 -15.84 -14.32 -4.28
CA ILE A 111 -16.64 -13.16 -4.75
C ILE A 111 -16.01 -12.50 -5.97
N PHE A 112 -14.68 -12.30 -5.97
CA PHE A 112 -13.98 -11.48 -6.97
C PHE A 112 -13.17 -12.30 -7.99
N GLY A 113 -13.04 -13.61 -7.80
CA GLY A 113 -12.28 -14.51 -8.67
C GLY A 113 -10.83 -14.73 -8.22
N LEU A 114 -10.14 -15.62 -8.95
CA LEU A 114 -8.79 -16.12 -8.64
C LEU A 114 -7.65 -15.28 -9.25
N THR A 115 -7.96 -14.15 -9.88
CA THR A 115 -6.95 -13.34 -10.55
C THR A 115 -6.06 -12.62 -9.52
N PRO A 116 -4.73 -12.55 -9.75
CA PRO A 116 -3.85 -11.72 -8.95
C PRO A 116 -4.30 -10.26 -8.93
N VAL A 117 -4.01 -9.54 -7.85
CA VAL A 117 -4.35 -8.11 -7.74
C VAL A 117 -3.53 -7.27 -8.74
N LEU A 118 -2.30 -7.71 -9.00
CA LEU A 118 -1.41 -7.13 -9.99
C LEU A 118 -1.02 -8.21 -10.99
N ASP A 119 -1.71 -8.22 -12.14
CA ASP A 119 -1.45 -9.14 -13.24
C ASP A 119 -0.20 -8.67 -13.99
N MET A 120 0.95 -9.19 -13.60
CA MET A 120 2.25 -8.92 -14.20
C MET A 120 2.59 -10.01 -15.22
N PRO A 121 3.49 -9.74 -16.19
CA PRO A 121 3.87 -10.72 -17.19
C PRO A 121 4.38 -12.02 -16.57
N ASP A 122 3.89 -13.14 -17.04
CA ASP A 122 4.44 -14.45 -16.71
C ASP A 122 5.88 -14.59 -17.24
N ASN A 123 6.74 -15.29 -16.50
CA ASN A 123 8.10 -15.60 -16.92
C ASN A 123 9.02 -14.40 -17.15
N ILE A 124 9.09 -13.46 -16.19
CA ILE A 124 10.12 -12.43 -16.21
C ILE A 124 11.49 -13.11 -16.09
N PRO A 125 12.43 -12.90 -17.06
CA PRO A 125 13.75 -13.52 -16.99
C PRO A 125 14.51 -13.04 -15.77
N ALA A 126 15.09 -13.98 -15.01
CA ALA A 126 15.95 -13.65 -13.88
C ALA A 126 17.18 -12.87 -14.36
N MET A 127 17.63 -11.92 -13.56
CA MET A 127 18.91 -11.25 -13.79
C MET A 127 20.08 -12.18 -13.46
N GLN A 128 21.19 -11.98 -14.18
CA GLN A 128 22.43 -12.69 -13.90
C GLN A 128 23.02 -12.23 -12.57
N LEU A 129 23.73 -13.13 -11.86
CA LEU A 129 24.33 -12.80 -10.56
C LEU A 129 25.27 -11.60 -10.62
N GLU A 130 25.95 -11.42 -11.76
CA GLU A 130 26.83 -10.28 -12.03
C GLU A 130 26.10 -8.92 -12.00
N GLN A 131 24.79 -8.93 -12.20
CA GLN A 131 23.94 -7.71 -12.22
C GLN A 131 23.33 -7.40 -10.84
N TYR A 132 23.55 -8.22 -9.81
CA TYR A 132 22.90 -8.05 -8.49
C TYR A 132 23.33 -6.79 -7.75
N TRP A 133 24.48 -6.19 -8.11
CA TRP A 133 24.87 -4.88 -7.60
C TRP A 133 23.84 -3.78 -7.91
N ILE A 134 23.09 -3.93 -9.01
CA ILE A 134 22.00 -3.00 -9.38
C ILE A 134 20.91 -3.02 -8.29
N TYR A 135 20.59 -4.20 -7.76
CA TYR A 135 19.60 -4.34 -6.69
C TYR A 135 20.04 -3.64 -5.41
N LEU A 136 21.32 -3.73 -5.05
CA LEU A 136 21.88 -3.03 -3.88
C LEU A 136 21.78 -1.51 -4.05
N LEU A 137 22.16 -0.98 -5.20
CA LEU A 137 22.04 0.44 -5.47
C LEU A 137 20.58 0.90 -5.51
N MET A 138 19.69 0.08 -6.06
CA MET A 138 18.27 0.34 -6.08
C MET A 138 17.69 0.36 -4.66
N GLY A 139 18.05 -0.59 -3.79
CA GLY A 139 17.64 -0.61 -2.38
C GLY A 139 18.06 0.66 -1.64
N LEU A 140 19.31 1.08 -1.80
CA LEU A 140 19.83 2.33 -1.24
C LEU A 140 19.03 3.56 -1.73
N PHE A 141 18.78 3.63 -3.03
CA PHE A 141 18.00 4.73 -3.63
C PHE A 141 16.56 4.76 -3.10
N LEU A 142 15.91 3.59 -3.00
CA LEU A 142 14.55 3.47 -2.47
C LEU A 142 14.49 3.80 -0.98
N GLY A 143 15.50 3.39 -0.19
CA GLY A 143 15.62 3.73 1.22
C GLY A 143 15.71 5.24 1.45
N ILE A 144 16.57 5.94 0.71
CA ILE A 144 16.68 7.40 0.76
C ILE A 144 15.36 8.07 0.35
N SER A 145 14.75 7.60 -0.74
CA SER A 145 13.47 8.13 -1.23
C SER A 145 12.34 7.88 -0.24
N GLY A 146 12.33 6.72 0.42
CA GLY A 146 11.38 6.37 1.48
C GLY A 146 11.51 7.27 2.71
N TYR A 147 12.73 7.58 3.13
CA TYR A 147 12.99 8.53 4.21
C TYR A 147 12.42 9.93 3.88
N VAL A 148 12.59 10.40 2.66
CA VAL A 148 12.02 11.67 2.20
C VAL A 148 10.48 11.62 2.27
N TYR A 149 9.88 10.53 1.80
CA TYR A 149 8.43 10.34 1.87
C TYR A 149 7.91 10.39 3.32
N GLU A 150 8.55 9.65 4.24
CA GLU A 150 8.18 9.61 5.66
C GLU A 150 8.21 11.02 6.26
N LYS A 151 9.26 11.78 6.01
CA LYS A 151 9.37 13.17 6.50
C LYS A 151 8.25 14.06 6.00
N VAL A 152 7.93 13.98 4.71
CA VAL A 152 6.89 14.82 4.11
C VAL A 152 5.51 14.41 4.62
N VAL A 153 5.18 13.13 4.65
CA VAL A 153 3.85 12.66 5.09
C VAL A 153 3.58 13.02 6.56
N LEU A 154 4.59 12.93 7.43
CA LEU A 154 4.47 13.31 8.83
C LEU A 154 4.30 14.82 9.02
N TYR A 155 4.82 15.64 8.10
CA TYR A 155 4.68 17.10 8.14
C TYR A 155 3.31 17.58 7.60
N MET A 156 2.61 16.77 6.80
CA MET A 156 1.36 17.18 6.14
C MET A 156 0.25 17.66 7.09
N PRO A 157 -0.02 17.03 8.26
CA PRO A 157 -1.02 17.54 9.19
C PRO A 157 -0.71 18.96 9.69
N ASP A 158 0.56 19.28 9.92
CA ASP A 158 0.97 20.60 10.38
C ASP A 158 0.91 21.64 9.24
N LEU A 159 1.21 21.23 8.02
CA LEU A 159 1.02 22.06 6.81
C LEU A 159 -0.47 22.41 6.63
N TYR A 160 -1.35 21.44 6.74
CA TYR A 160 -2.81 21.68 6.68
C TYR A 160 -3.29 22.64 7.78
N LYS A 161 -2.79 22.49 9.02
CA LYS A 161 -3.09 23.42 10.10
C LYS A 161 -2.60 24.86 9.80
N LYS A 162 -1.40 25.01 9.23
CA LYS A 162 -0.85 26.33 8.83
C LYS A 162 -1.69 26.96 7.73
N ILE A 163 -2.01 26.21 6.67
CA ILE A 163 -2.86 26.68 5.57
C ILE A 163 -4.26 27.02 6.08
N GLY A 164 -4.83 26.17 6.94
CA GLY A 164 -6.15 26.41 7.55
C GLY A 164 -6.19 27.70 8.35
N LYS A 165 -5.12 28.03 9.11
CA LYS A 165 -5.01 29.30 9.83
C LYS A 165 -4.97 30.50 8.88
N ILE A 166 -4.20 30.42 7.80
CA ILE A 166 -4.07 31.50 6.80
C ILE A 166 -5.41 31.74 6.08
N LEU A 167 -6.09 30.67 5.70
CA LEU A 167 -7.35 30.73 4.95
C LEU A 167 -8.60 30.80 5.87
N HIS A 168 -8.42 30.86 7.20
CA HIS A 168 -9.50 30.83 8.20
C HIS A 168 -10.43 29.63 8.02
N LEU A 169 -9.90 28.47 7.57
CA LEU A 169 -10.65 27.23 7.36
C LEU A 169 -10.64 26.38 8.64
N SER A 170 -11.81 25.90 9.07
CA SER A 170 -11.85 24.91 10.13
C SER A 170 -11.35 23.54 9.64
N PRO A 171 -10.83 22.66 10.51
CA PRO A 171 -10.33 21.34 10.15
C PRO A 171 -11.34 20.47 9.38
N ASN A 172 -12.63 20.68 9.59
CA ASN A 172 -13.69 19.95 8.90
C ASN A 172 -13.74 20.21 7.38
N TYR A 173 -13.14 21.30 6.91
CA TYR A 173 -13.08 21.65 5.48
C TYR A 173 -11.78 21.24 4.79
N TYR A 174 -10.80 20.65 5.50
CA TYR A 174 -9.56 20.14 4.86
C TYR A 174 -9.82 19.14 3.74
N PRO A 175 -10.79 18.20 3.85
CA PRO A 175 -11.17 17.34 2.74
C PRO A 175 -11.57 18.07 1.48
N ALA A 176 -12.27 19.20 1.60
CA ALA A 176 -12.69 19.98 0.45
C ALA A 176 -11.51 20.50 -0.39
N VAL A 177 -10.39 20.82 0.25
CA VAL A 177 -9.15 21.22 -0.44
C VAL A 177 -8.67 20.09 -1.35
N ALA A 178 -8.61 18.85 -0.84
CA ALA A 178 -8.19 17.69 -1.63
C ALA A 178 -9.13 17.44 -2.81
N PHE A 179 -10.45 17.58 -2.62
CA PHE A 179 -11.44 17.41 -3.70
C PHE A 179 -11.32 18.48 -4.78
N VAL A 180 -11.11 19.74 -4.43
CA VAL A 180 -10.93 20.82 -5.42
C VAL A 180 -9.73 20.55 -6.33
N PHE A 181 -8.64 20.08 -5.75
CA PHE A 181 -7.41 19.82 -6.50
C PHE A 181 -7.47 18.54 -7.34
N ILE A 182 -8.28 17.54 -6.99
CA ILE A 182 -8.38 16.30 -7.77
C ILE A 182 -9.13 16.50 -9.10
N ILE A 183 -10.01 17.50 -9.19
CA ILE A 183 -10.84 17.75 -10.40
C ILE A 183 -9.96 18.00 -11.64
N PRO A 184 -9.04 18.98 -11.66
CA PRO A 184 -8.18 19.20 -12.83
C PRO A 184 -7.29 17.99 -13.14
N LEU A 185 -6.81 17.30 -12.11
CA LEU A 185 -6.00 16.09 -12.30
C LEU A 185 -6.81 14.99 -13.00
N GLY A 186 -8.06 14.79 -12.59
CA GLY A 186 -8.96 13.81 -13.19
C GLY A 186 -9.30 14.11 -14.64
N TYR A 187 -9.34 15.38 -15.00
CA TYR A 187 -9.59 15.80 -16.37
C TYR A 187 -8.38 15.60 -17.29
N PHE A 188 -7.18 15.97 -16.83
CA PHE A 188 -5.97 15.94 -17.66
C PHE A 188 -5.19 14.62 -17.60
N LEU A 189 -5.22 13.92 -16.46
CA LEU A 189 -4.38 12.75 -16.19
C LEU A 189 -5.17 11.65 -15.43
N PRO A 190 -6.26 11.13 -15.99
CA PRO A 190 -7.12 10.17 -15.31
C PRO A 190 -6.38 8.89 -14.89
N GLN A 191 -5.33 8.48 -15.63
CA GLN A 191 -4.56 7.28 -15.36
C GLN A 191 -3.76 7.31 -14.04
N ILE A 192 -3.53 8.49 -13.46
CA ILE A 192 -2.80 8.62 -12.21
C ILE A 192 -3.70 8.78 -10.97
N LEU A 193 -5.02 8.73 -11.14
CA LEU A 193 -5.98 8.83 -10.03
C LEU A 193 -6.05 7.57 -9.17
N GLY A 194 -6.72 7.70 -8.03
CA GLY A 194 -7.00 6.60 -7.10
C GLY A 194 -5.75 5.99 -6.48
N GLY A 195 -5.86 4.76 -5.98
CA GLY A 195 -4.77 4.04 -5.32
C GLY A 195 -3.56 3.77 -6.21
N GLY A 196 -3.74 3.62 -7.53
CA GLY A 196 -2.66 3.46 -8.50
C GLY A 196 -2.55 2.08 -9.14
N ASN A 197 -3.50 1.19 -8.94
CA ASN A 197 -3.48 -0.15 -9.54
C ASN A 197 -3.36 -0.11 -11.06
N GLN A 198 -4.19 0.72 -11.71
CA GLN A 198 -4.15 0.88 -13.17
C GLN A 198 -2.82 1.45 -13.66
N LEU A 199 -2.23 2.38 -12.92
CA LEU A 199 -0.91 2.93 -13.24
C LEU A 199 0.16 1.84 -13.17
N ILE A 200 0.21 1.06 -12.06
CA ILE A 200 1.18 -0.03 -11.90
C ILE A 200 1.09 -1.01 -13.08
N LEU A 201 -0.12 -1.42 -13.44
CA LEU A 201 -0.35 -2.34 -14.57
C LEU A 201 0.01 -1.71 -15.91
N SER A 202 -0.15 -0.40 -16.09
CA SER A 202 0.23 0.26 -17.34
C SER A 202 1.74 0.39 -17.53
N LEU A 203 2.54 0.39 -16.45
CA LEU A 203 3.99 0.58 -16.53
C LEU A 203 4.71 -0.54 -17.30
N HIS A 204 4.22 -1.77 -17.25
CA HIS A 204 4.82 -2.88 -18.00
C HIS A 204 4.26 -3.02 -19.43
N SER A 205 3.03 -2.56 -19.67
CA SER A 205 2.35 -2.69 -20.96
C SER A 205 2.61 -1.53 -21.93
N GLN A 206 3.02 -0.37 -21.40
CA GLN A 206 3.26 0.84 -22.18
C GLN A 206 4.70 1.32 -22.03
N ASN A 207 5.33 1.66 -23.17
CA ASN A 207 6.69 2.20 -23.20
C ASN A 207 6.67 3.69 -22.86
N TYR A 208 6.69 4.02 -21.58
CA TYR A 208 6.77 5.41 -21.13
C TYR A 208 8.19 5.98 -21.29
N LEU A 209 8.29 7.22 -21.74
CA LEU A 209 9.53 7.97 -21.72
C LEU A 209 9.98 8.22 -20.27
N LEU A 210 11.29 8.28 -20.04
CA LEU A 210 11.86 8.56 -18.72
C LEU A 210 11.29 9.87 -18.11
N THR A 211 11.14 10.90 -18.95
CA THR A 211 10.56 12.19 -18.54
C THR A 211 9.11 12.06 -18.05
N SER A 212 8.31 11.20 -18.70
CA SER A 212 6.92 10.93 -18.29
C SER A 212 6.86 10.17 -16.95
N LEU A 213 7.75 9.19 -16.74
CA LEU A 213 7.85 8.46 -15.48
C LEU A 213 8.19 9.39 -14.31
N ILE A 214 9.17 10.30 -14.51
CA ILE A 214 9.55 11.29 -13.51
C ILE A 214 8.37 12.25 -13.23
N ALA A 215 7.70 12.74 -14.28
CA ALA A 215 6.54 13.61 -14.12
C ALA A 215 5.41 12.91 -13.34
N PHE A 216 5.08 11.66 -13.68
CA PHE A 216 4.06 10.87 -12.96
C PHE A 216 4.44 10.67 -11.49
N PHE A 217 5.71 10.37 -11.21
CA PHE A 217 6.20 10.25 -9.85
C PHE A 217 6.01 11.54 -9.05
N LEU A 218 6.46 12.67 -9.57
CA LEU A 218 6.35 13.97 -8.88
C LEU A 218 4.90 14.39 -8.65
N ILE A 219 4.05 14.28 -9.67
CA ILE A 219 2.62 14.61 -9.55
C ILE A 219 1.97 13.69 -8.50
N ARG A 220 2.19 12.38 -8.62
CA ARG A 220 1.59 11.41 -7.72
C ARG A 220 2.13 11.54 -6.29
N PHE A 221 3.41 11.85 -6.10
CA PHE A 221 3.98 12.13 -4.80
C PHE A 221 3.27 13.31 -4.12
N VAL A 222 3.17 14.45 -4.80
CA VAL A 222 2.51 15.65 -4.24
C VAL A 222 1.05 15.37 -3.91
N TRP A 223 0.31 14.77 -4.85
CA TRP A 223 -1.13 14.56 -4.67
C TRP A 223 -1.48 13.45 -3.67
N SER A 224 -0.63 12.43 -3.50
CA SER A 224 -0.79 11.47 -2.41
C SER A 224 -0.65 12.13 -1.05
N MET A 225 0.30 13.07 -0.91
CA MET A 225 0.47 13.87 0.30
C MET A 225 -0.74 14.77 0.58
N VAL A 226 -1.26 15.45 -0.45
CA VAL A 226 -2.47 16.28 -0.33
C VAL A 226 -3.67 15.43 0.07
N SER A 227 -3.87 14.28 -0.59
CA SER A 227 -4.99 13.37 -0.30
C SER A 227 -4.94 12.83 1.13
N TYR A 228 -3.78 12.33 1.55
CA TYR A 228 -3.61 11.76 2.89
C TYR A 228 -3.67 12.82 4.00
N GLY A 229 -3.02 13.98 3.78
CA GLY A 229 -3.01 15.10 4.72
C GLY A 229 -4.39 15.71 4.99
N SER A 230 -5.36 15.49 4.11
CA SER A 230 -6.74 15.95 4.27
C SER A 230 -7.48 15.34 5.46
N GLY A 231 -6.98 14.22 6.02
CA GLY A 231 -7.60 13.50 7.13
C GLY A 231 -8.79 12.62 6.75
N LEU A 232 -9.05 12.46 5.46
CA LEU A 232 -10.05 11.50 4.96
C LEU A 232 -9.63 10.06 5.26
N PRO A 233 -10.58 9.16 5.56
CA PRO A 233 -10.28 7.75 5.75
C PRO A 233 -9.85 7.09 4.44
N GLY A 234 -8.57 6.74 4.37
CA GLY A 234 -7.94 6.08 3.25
C GLY A 234 -6.58 5.54 3.68
N GLY A 235 -6.09 4.51 2.98
CA GLY A 235 -4.78 3.92 3.21
C GLY A 235 -3.70 4.60 2.37
N ILE A 236 -2.45 4.44 2.80
CA ILE A 236 -1.28 4.91 2.06
C ILE A 236 -0.53 3.77 1.37
N PHE A 237 -0.86 2.49 1.63
CA PHE A 237 -0.10 1.34 1.14
C PHE A 237 -0.09 1.27 -0.39
N LEU A 238 -1.26 1.22 -1.02
CA LEU A 238 -1.34 1.17 -2.48
C LEU A 238 -0.75 2.42 -3.16
N PRO A 239 -0.98 3.65 -2.68
CA PRO A 239 -0.23 4.82 -3.15
C PRO A 239 1.29 4.71 -3.03
N ILE A 240 1.82 4.15 -1.92
CA ILE A 240 3.25 3.89 -1.74
C ILE A 240 3.75 2.85 -2.74
N LEU A 241 3.02 1.75 -2.94
CA LEU A 241 3.37 0.73 -3.94
C LEU A 241 3.40 1.33 -5.35
N ALA A 242 2.45 2.21 -5.69
CA ALA A 242 2.44 2.88 -6.98
C ALA A 242 3.59 3.90 -7.16
N LEU A 243 3.99 4.59 -6.10
CA LEU A 243 5.20 5.44 -6.13
C LEU A 243 6.46 4.59 -6.26
N GLY A 244 6.54 3.50 -5.51
CA GLY A 244 7.63 2.54 -5.60
C GLY A 244 7.76 1.91 -7.00
N SER A 245 6.65 1.55 -7.62
CA SER A 245 6.63 1.03 -9.00
C SER A 245 7.17 2.04 -10.02
N LEU A 246 6.85 3.33 -9.85
CA LEU A 246 7.38 4.41 -10.68
C LEU A 246 8.89 4.60 -10.49
N LEU A 247 9.37 4.59 -9.23
CA LEU A 247 10.81 4.65 -8.95
C LEU A 247 11.54 3.44 -9.55
N GLY A 248 10.96 2.25 -9.41
CA GLY A 248 11.46 1.04 -10.05
C GLY A 248 11.51 1.17 -11.57
N ALA A 249 10.43 1.65 -12.18
CA ALA A 249 10.37 1.89 -13.63
C ALA A 249 11.41 2.93 -14.10
N ILE A 250 11.66 3.98 -13.32
CA ILE A 250 12.72 4.97 -13.62
C ILE A 250 14.09 4.29 -13.62
N VAL A 251 14.42 3.54 -12.57
CA VAL A 251 15.70 2.81 -12.48
C VAL A 251 15.82 1.78 -13.61
N GLY A 252 14.78 0.98 -13.86
CA GLY A 252 14.75 -0.01 -14.93
C GLY A 252 14.94 0.62 -16.31
N ASN A 253 14.27 1.75 -16.59
CA ASN A 253 14.42 2.48 -17.85
C ASN A 253 15.86 2.98 -18.05
N ILE A 254 16.47 3.54 -17.01
CA ILE A 254 17.88 3.96 -17.02
C ILE A 254 18.79 2.77 -17.32
N CYS A 255 18.61 1.66 -16.62
CA CYS A 255 19.43 0.44 -16.83
C CYS A 255 19.30 -0.12 -18.26
N VAL A 256 18.10 -0.09 -18.83
CA VAL A 256 17.88 -0.49 -20.23
C VAL A 256 18.56 0.46 -21.21
N GLN A 257 18.45 1.79 -21.00
CA GLN A 257 19.10 2.77 -21.87
C GLN A 257 20.64 2.66 -21.88
N PHE A 258 21.23 2.29 -20.73
CA PHE A 258 22.68 2.05 -20.64
C PHE A 258 23.10 0.64 -21.09
N GLY A 259 22.14 -0.19 -21.52
CA GLY A 259 22.44 -1.56 -21.98
C GLY A 259 22.83 -2.53 -20.86
N LEU A 260 22.58 -2.18 -19.60
CA LEU A 260 22.89 -3.01 -18.44
C LEU A 260 21.93 -4.19 -18.30
N VAL A 261 20.69 -4.05 -18.75
CA VAL A 261 19.64 -5.06 -18.69
C VAL A 261 18.81 -5.05 -19.98
N SER A 262 18.15 -6.18 -20.28
CA SER A 262 17.25 -6.28 -21.42
C SER A 262 15.85 -5.74 -21.08
N TRP A 263 15.10 -5.31 -22.09
CA TRP A 263 13.72 -4.84 -21.91
C TRP A 263 12.79 -5.90 -21.29
N ASN A 264 13.04 -7.17 -21.57
CA ASN A 264 12.27 -8.28 -21.01
C ASN A 264 12.44 -8.40 -19.47
N GLN A 265 13.50 -7.85 -18.90
CA GLN A 265 13.75 -7.80 -17.46
C GLN A 265 13.19 -6.55 -16.80
N PHE A 266 12.70 -5.58 -17.57
CA PHE A 266 12.17 -4.31 -17.06
C PHE A 266 11.06 -4.49 -15.98
N PRO A 267 10.09 -5.42 -16.12
CA PRO A 267 9.03 -5.57 -15.13
C PRO A 267 9.53 -5.96 -13.73
N ILE A 268 10.71 -6.58 -13.61
CA ILE A 268 11.28 -6.91 -12.29
C ILE A 268 11.57 -5.64 -11.48
N PHE A 269 12.01 -4.56 -12.13
CA PHE A 269 12.29 -3.29 -11.46
C PHE A 269 11.04 -2.65 -10.88
N ILE A 270 9.89 -2.80 -11.55
CA ILE A 270 8.59 -2.34 -11.05
C ILE A 270 8.25 -3.08 -9.77
N ILE A 271 8.38 -4.41 -9.76
CA ILE A 271 8.10 -5.29 -8.62
C ILE A 271 9.03 -4.97 -7.44
N LEU A 272 10.33 -4.87 -7.71
CA LEU A 272 11.34 -4.53 -6.70
C LEU A 272 11.14 -3.13 -6.12
N GLY A 273 10.77 -2.17 -6.99
CA GLY A 273 10.46 -0.81 -6.57
C GLY A 273 9.28 -0.73 -5.61
N MET A 274 8.22 -1.51 -5.87
CA MET A 274 7.08 -1.62 -4.96
C MET A 274 7.50 -2.11 -3.58
N SER A 275 8.22 -3.24 -3.53
CA SER A 275 8.61 -3.86 -2.27
C SER A 275 9.61 -3.01 -1.49
N GLY A 276 10.70 -2.56 -2.12
CA GLY A 276 11.74 -1.79 -1.45
C GLY A 276 11.24 -0.45 -0.92
N TYR A 277 10.43 0.26 -1.71
CA TYR A 277 9.88 1.55 -1.27
C TYR A 277 8.88 1.39 -0.12
N PHE A 278 8.00 0.37 -0.21
CA PHE A 278 7.06 0.06 0.85
C PHE A 278 7.79 -0.40 2.13
N GLY A 279 8.79 -1.29 2.02
CA GLY A 279 9.59 -1.76 3.15
C GLY A 279 10.32 -0.62 3.87
N ALA A 280 10.92 0.31 3.12
CA ALA A 280 11.61 1.48 3.65
C ALA A 280 10.69 2.42 4.45
N ILE A 281 9.44 2.61 4.00
CA ILE A 281 8.48 3.51 4.64
C ILE A 281 7.78 2.83 5.81
N SER A 282 7.33 1.57 5.62
CA SER A 282 6.60 0.82 6.65
C SER A 282 7.49 0.26 7.75
N LYS A 283 8.80 0.15 7.50
CA LYS A 283 9.77 -0.53 8.40
C LYS A 283 9.39 -1.98 8.69
N ALA A 284 8.68 -2.60 7.75
CA ALA A 284 8.18 -3.96 7.79
C ALA A 284 8.65 -4.73 6.53
N PRO A 285 9.95 -5.09 6.46
CA PRO A 285 10.54 -5.67 5.25
C PRO A 285 9.96 -7.04 4.90
N LEU A 286 9.67 -7.89 5.88
CA LEU A 286 9.06 -9.20 5.62
C LEU A 286 7.67 -9.07 5.04
N THR A 287 6.87 -8.17 5.62
CA THR A 287 5.53 -7.85 5.10
C THR A 287 5.61 -7.32 3.67
N ALA A 288 6.56 -6.41 3.40
CA ALA A 288 6.73 -5.80 2.07
C ALA A 288 7.05 -6.86 1.00
N MET A 289 8.01 -7.73 1.26
CA MET A 289 8.41 -8.80 0.35
C MET A 289 7.24 -9.75 0.04
N ILE A 290 6.59 -10.25 1.08
CA ILE A 290 5.52 -11.24 0.92
C ILE A 290 4.26 -10.60 0.32
N LEU A 291 3.93 -9.35 0.72
CA LEU A 291 2.80 -8.63 0.15
C LEU A 291 2.91 -8.49 -1.37
N VAL A 292 4.06 -8.02 -1.85
CA VAL A 292 4.26 -7.85 -3.29
C VAL A 292 4.30 -9.19 -4.00
N THR A 293 4.91 -10.22 -3.39
CA THR A 293 4.95 -11.59 -3.92
C THR A 293 3.53 -12.17 -4.08
N GLU A 294 2.67 -12.04 -3.08
CA GLU A 294 1.29 -12.52 -3.14
C GLU A 294 0.42 -11.70 -4.10
N MET A 295 0.62 -10.36 -4.17
CA MET A 295 -0.13 -9.49 -5.09
C MET A 295 0.18 -9.77 -6.56
N VAL A 296 1.43 -10.09 -6.87
CA VAL A 296 1.91 -10.42 -8.22
C VAL A 296 1.68 -11.90 -8.55
N GLY A 297 1.65 -12.76 -7.53
CA GLY A 297 1.49 -14.20 -7.70
C GLY A 297 2.77 -14.92 -8.15
N ASP A 298 3.96 -14.30 -8.02
CA ASP A 298 5.24 -14.87 -8.43
C ASP A 298 6.27 -14.90 -7.29
N ILE A 299 6.59 -16.11 -6.81
CA ILE A 299 7.55 -16.35 -5.72
C ILE A 299 9.02 -16.40 -6.22
N ARG A 300 9.28 -16.52 -7.50
CA ARG A 300 10.63 -16.69 -8.06
C ARG A 300 11.55 -15.51 -7.77
N ASN A 301 10.99 -14.33 -7.58
CA ASN A 301 11.73 -13.09 -7.34
C ASN A 301 11.94 -12.78 -5.85
N LEU A 302 11.72 -13.74 -4.93
CA LEU A 302 11.80 -13.50 -3.49
C LEU A 302 13.21 -13.07 -3.04
N MET A 303 14.27 -13.66 -3.60
CA MET A 303 15.66 -13.29 -3.27
C MET A 303 16.02 -11.85 -3.71
N PRO A 304 15.77 -11.44 -4.97
CA PRO A 304 15.90 -10.04 -5.37
C PRO A 304 15.06 -9.07 -4.51
N LEU A 305 13.82 -9.45 -4.19
CA LEU A 305 12.95 -8.67 -3.29
C LEU A 305 13.59 -8.49 -1.92
N ALA A 306 14.16 -9.55 -1.33
CA ALA A 306 14.85 -9.47 -0.05
C ALA A 306 16.04 -8.49 -0.09
N ILE A 307 16.87 -8.55 -1.13
CA ILE A 307 18.05 -7.69 -1.28
C ILE A 307 17.66 -6.20 -1.36
N VAL A 308 16.57 -5.89 -2.07
CA VAL A 308 16.14 -4.50 -2.27
C VAL A 308 15.37 -3.96 -1.06
N THR A 309 14.74 -4.84 -0.27
CA THR A 309 13.84 -4.44 0.82
C THR A 309 14.53 -4.36 2.18
N LEU A 310 15.60 -5.15 2.40
CA LEU A 310 16.39 -5.18 3.64
C LEU A 310 17.48 -4.12 3.63
#